data_b6613967d4f33565168f4f425109862d
#
_entry.id   b6613967d4f33565168f4f425109862d
#
_cell.length_a   1.000
_cell.length_b   1.000
_cell.length_c   1.000
_cell.angle_alpha   90.00
_cell.angle_beta   90.00
_cell.angle_gamma   90.00
#
_symmetry.space_group_name_H-M   'P 1'
#
loop_
_entity.id
_entity.type
_entity.pdbx_description
1 polymer ?
#
loop_
_entity_poly.entity_id
_entity_poly.type
_entity_poly.pdbx_seq_one_letter_code
_entity_poly.pdbx_strand_id
1 'polypeptide(L)'
;PPNLIASNALVEAGFRPFGFFEFAWVGIPIAIAGTLYMMFIGYRLLPKVETNTEVEIEQEFDVTTHDPQKQIISGLILLGVVIVMALNLKFITLEMAAIIGALISVLSGCLTEKQAYASIDWVSIFLFAGMISVSSAMDKTGAGKLLAKFCVDLLGGTPSPLFVAALLFLVSSFLTQFMSNTATATLLCPIGVAIAQQIGASPHAVVMSITIGIACAYATPVGTPPNTLVLGPGGYKFMDYVKVGTPLIFVSFIVSMIVIPIVWPFFK
;
A
#
# COMPACT_ATOMS: atom_id res chain seq x y z
N PRO A 1 -5.45 1.34 1.79
CA PRO A 1 -5.40 2.78 2.12
C PRO A 1 -4.22 3.53 1.46
N PRO A 2 -2.94 3.03 1.39
CA PRO A 2 -1.83 3.79 0.80
C PRO A 2 -2.07 4.25 -0.64
N ASN A 3 -2.67 3.40 -1.47
CA ASN A 3 -2.97 3.71 -2.87
C ASN A 3 -3.92 4.91 -3.02
N LEU A 4 -4.90 5.03 -2.11
CA LEU A 4 -5.83 6.16 -2.10
C LEU A 4 -5.12 7.45 -1.69
N ILE A 5 -4.25 7.38 -0.69
CA ILE A 5 -3.42 8.51 -0.24
C ILE A 5 -2.51 9.00 -1.38
N ALA A 6 -1.89 8.07 -2.09
CA ALA A 6 -1.07 8.37 -3.26
C ALA A 6 -1.88 9.09 -4.37
N SER A 7 -3.08 8.58 -4.67
CA SER A 7 -3.99 9.23 -5.62
C SER A 7 -4.39 10.63 -5.16
N ASN A 8 -4.74 10.80 -3.89
CA ASN A 8 -5.15 12.09 -3.36
C ASN A 8 -4.01 13.12 -3.36
N ALA A 9 -2.78 12.70 -3.04
CA ALA A 9 -1.61 13.58 -3.13
C ALA A 9 -1.38 14.12 -4.56
N LEU A 10 -1.67 13.30 -5.58
CA LEU A 10 -1.62 13.76 -6.97
C LEU A 10 -2.74 14.76 -7.28
N VAL A 11 -3.97 14.49 -6.81
CA VAL A 11 -5.13 15.38 -7.03
C VAL A 11 -4.93 16.73 -6.37
N GLU A 12 -4.44 16.76 -5.14
CA GLU A 12 -4.10 18.01 -4.41
C GLU A 12 -3.06 18.84 -5.15
N ALA A 13 -2.14 18.19 -5.86
CA ALA A 13 -1.12 18.86 -6.68
C ALA A 13 -1.60 19.20 -8.11
N GLY A 14 -2.87 18.97 -8.43
CA GLY A 14 -3.47 19.30 -9.73
C GLY A 14 -3.23 18.24 -10.83
N PHE A 15 -2.82 17.02 -10.45
CA PHE A 15 -2.64 15.91 -11.40
C PHE A 15 -3.84 14.95 -11.37
N ARG A 16 -3.95 14.11 -12.40
CA ARG A 16 -4.97 13.06 -12.40
C ARG A 16 -4.72 12.03 -11.29
N PRO A 17 -5.76 11.47 -10.66
CA PRO A 17 -5.60 10.33 -9.76
C PRO A 17 -5.17 9.08 -10.50
N PHE A 18 -4.63 8.09 -9.77
CA PHE A 18 -4.47 6.75 -10.31
C PHE A 18 -5.82 6.07 -10.52
N GLY A 19 -5.95 5.36 -11.62
CA GLY A 19 -7.09 4.46 -11.85
C GLY A 19 -7.00 3.22 -10.95
N PHE A 20 -8.15 2.58 -10.72
CA PHE A 20 -8.25 1.43 -9.82
C PHE A 20 -7.26 0.29 -10.15
N PHE A 21 -7.10 -0.05 -11.42
CA PHE A 21 -6.19 -1.10 -11.87
C PHE A 21 -4.77 -0.63 -12.21
N GLU A 22 -4.46 0.66 -12.09
CA GLU A 22 -3.13 1.14 -12.46
C GLU A 22 -2.02 0.51 -11.60
N PHE A 23 -2.30 0.25 -10.34
CA PHE A 23 -1.34 -0.44 -9.45
C PHE A 23 -1.07 -1.89 -9.87
N ALA A 24 -1.98 -2.53 -10.61
CA ALA A 24 -1.80 -3.89 -11.08
C ALA A 24 -0.66 -4.02 -12.10
N TRP A 25 -0.39 -2.97 -12.88
CA TRP A 25 0.72 -2.97 -13.86
C TRP A 25 2.08 -3.23 -13.23
N VAL A 26 2.29 -2.80 -12.00
CA VAL A 26 3.51 -3.08 -11.24
C VAL A 26 3.30 -4.25 -10.28
N GLY A 27 2.12 -4.34 -9.67
CA GLY A 27 1.80 -5.36 -8.68
C GLY A 27 1.83 -6.79 -9.23
N ILE A 28 1.30 -7.02 -10.46
CA ILE A 28 1.32 -8.33 -11.07
C ILE A 28 2.76 -8.82 -11.36
N PRO A 29 3.64 -8.04 -12.02
CA PRO A 29 5.04 -8.43 -12.19
C PRO A 29 5.76 -8.72 -10.86
N ILE A 30 5.52 -7.91 -9.83
CA ILE A 30 6.10 -8.14 -8.49
C ILE A 30 5.56 -9.43 -7.88
N ALA A 31 4.24 -9.71 -7.99
CA ALA A 31 3.66 -10.93 -7.49
C ALA A 31 4.26 -12.17 -8.16
N ILE A 32 4.43 -12.14 -9.49
CA ILE A 32 5.07 -13.23 -10.23
C ILE A 32 6.53 -13.40 -9.78
N ALA A 33 7.32 -12.32 -9.77
CA ALA A 33 8.72 -12.37 -9.37
C ALA A 33 8.88 -12.80 -7.91
N GLY A 34 8.03 -12.33 -7.01
CA GLY A 34 8.00 -12.71 -5.60
C GLY A 34 7.65 -14.18 -5.40
N THR A 35 6.67 -14.69 -6.15
CA THR A 35 6.32 -16.13 -6.12
C THR A 35 7.48 -16.98 -6.61
N LEU A 36 8.12 -16.61 -7.72
CA LEU A 36 9.31 -17.30 -8.21
C LEU A 36 10.46 -17.26 -7.20
N TYR A 37 10.71 -16.08 -6.62
CA TYR A 37 11.70 -15.96 -5.55
C TYR A 37 11.39 -16.93 -4.39
N MET A 38 10.14 -16.96 -3.91
CA MET A 38 9.76 -17.87 -2.81
C MET A 38 9.89 -19.33 -3.18
N MET A 39 9.57 -19.72 -4.42
CA MET A 39 9.70 -21.11 -4.90
C MET A 39 11.14 -21.58 -4.99
N PHE A 40 12.08 -20.73 -5.42
CA PHE A 40 13.46 -21.17 -5.69
C PHE A 40 14.44 -20.83 -4.57
N ILE A 41 14.24 -19.71 -3.88
CA ILE A 41 15.19 -19.19 -2.90
C ILE A 41 14.55 -19.07 -1.52
N GLY A 42 13.41 -18.41 -1.42
CA GLY A 42 12.79 -18.01 -0.15
C GLY A 42 12.49 -19.20 0.76
N TYR A 43 11.97 -20.32 0.22
CA TYR A 43 11.68 -21.51 1.00
C TYR A 43 12.91 -22.12 1.69
N ARG A 44 14.10 -21.94 1.11
CA ARG A 44 15.37 -22.43 1.69
C ARG A 44 15.85 -21.58 2.86
N LEU A 45 15.40 -20.35 2.93
CA LEU A 45 15.74 -19.39 3.99
C LEU A 45 14.78 -19.50 5.18
N LEU A 46 13.64 -20.17 5.01
CA LEU A 46 12.70 -20.42 6.10
C LEU A 46 13.27 -21.45 7.08
N PRO A 47 13.04 -21.28 8.40
CA PRO A 47 13.44 -22.26 9.39
C PRO A 47 12.69 -23.58 9.15
N LYS A 48 13.37 -24.70 9.35
CA LYS A 48 12.73 -26.00 9.44
C LYS A 48 12.08 -26.10 10.83
N VAL A 49 10.83 -25.74 10.92
CA VAL A 49 10.06 -25.92 12.15
C VAL A 49 9.54 -27.35 12.15
N GLU A 50 9.98 -28.16 13.11
CA GLU A 50 9.32 -29.41 13.42
C GLU A 50 7.96 -29.03 14.04
N THR A 51 6.91 -29.25 13.30
CA THR A 51 5.52 -28.99 13.71
C THR A 51 5.12 -30.04 14.76
N ASN A 52 5.60 -29.88 15.97
CA ASN A 52 5.12 -30.63 17.13
C ASN A 52 4.07 -29.84 17.94
N THR A 53 3.35 -28.95 17.30
CA THR A 53 2.24 -28.27 17.93
C THR A 53 1.06 -28.34 16.99
N GLU A 54 0.09 -29.15 17.34
CA GLU A 54 -1.29 -28.88 17.02
C GLU A 54 -1.59 -27.51 17.62
N VAL A 55 -1.21 -26.45 16.93
CA VAL A 55 -1.68 -25.11 17.25
C VAL A 55 -3.15 -25.16 16.90
N GLU A 56 -3.95 -25.37 17.92
CA GLU A 56 -5.35 -25.02 17.90
C GLU A 56 -5.42 -23.60 17.35
N ILE A 57 -5.81 -23.51 16.07
CA ILE A 57 -6.24 -22.24 15.46
C ILE A 57 -7.63 -22.00 16.06
N GLU A 58 -7.71 -22.03 17.39
CA GLU A 58 -8.73 -21.36 18.12
C GLU A 58 -8.24 -19.93 18.22
N GLN A 59 -8.87 -19.11 17.41
CA GLN A 59 -9.23 -17.84 17.94
C GLN A 59 -9.37 -16.75 16.95
N GLU A 60 -10.46 -16.21 17.16
CA GLU A 60 -10.93 -14.83 17.07
C GLU A 60 -11.47 -14.36 15.72
N PHE A 61 -11.65 -15.25 14.78
CA PHE A 61 -12.80 -15.08 13.92
C PHE A 61 -13.93 -15.93 14.51
N ASP A 62 -14.74 -15.34 15.34
CA ASP A 62 -16.04 -15.89 15.72
C ASP A 62 -16.89 -15.97 14.44
N VAL A 63 -16.58 -16.98 13.61
CA VAL A 63 -17.32 -17.32 12.38
C VAL A 63 -18.57 -18.10 12.83
N THR A 64 -19.33 -17.46 13.74
CA THR A 64 -20.50 -18.06 14.38
C THR A 64 -21.73 -18.08 13.51
N THR A 65 -21.66 -17.73 12.22
CA THR A 65 -22.78 -17.92 11.32
C THR A 65 -22.34 -18.49 9.98
N HIS A 66 -22.31 -19.81 9.93
CA HIS A 66 -22.31 -20.57 8.66
C HIS A 66 -23.69 -20.46 8.00
N ASP A 67 -24.14 -19.26 7.72
CA ASP A 67 -25.32 -19.05 6.90
C ASP A 67 -24.85 -18.93 5.44
N PRO A 68 -24.99 -19.99 4.62
CA PRO A 68 -24.50 -19.98 3.25
C PRO A 68 -25.17 -18.90 2.39
N GLN A 69 -26.37 -18.44 2.76
CA GLN A 69 -27.03 -17.35 2.06
C GLN A 69 -26.31 -16.03 2.31
N LYS A 70 -25.92 -15.74 3.54
CA LYS A 70 -25.16 -14.53 3.87
C LYS A 70 -23.78 -14.50 3.23
N GLN A 71 -23.11 -15.64 3.12
CA GLN A 71 -21.82 -15.75 2.43
C GLN A 71 -21.96 -15.42 0.95
N ILE A 72 -22.98 -15.97 0.28
CA ILE A 72 -23.25 -15.68 -1.13
C ILE A 72 -23.58 -14.21 -1.34
N ILE A 73 -24.45 -13.64 -0.50
CA ILE A 73 -24.86 -12.24 -0.57
C ILE A 73 -23.62 -11.33 -0.37
N SER A 74 -22.81 -11.59 0.63
CA SER A 74 -21.57 -10.85 0.90
C SER A 74 -20.60 -10.91 -0.29
N GLY A 75 -20.43 -12.11 -0.88
CA GLY A 75 -19.62 -12.29 -2.08
C GLY A 75 -20.14 -11.51 -3.29
N LEU A 76 -21.46 -11.50 -3.50
CA LEU A 76 -22.10 -10.72 -4.58
C LEU A 76 -21.96 -9.22 -4.37
N ILE A 77 -22.10 -8.73 -3.13
CA ILE A 77 -21.89 -7.31 -2.81
C ILE A 77 -20.44 -6.93 -3.10
N LEU A 78 -19.48 -7.71 -2.64
CA LEU A 78 -18.06 -7.46 -2.89
C LEU A 78 -17.76 -7.43 -4.39
N LEU A 79 -18.24 -8.43 -5.14
CA LEU A 79 -18.06 -8.49 -6.58
C LEU A 79 -18.69 -7.27 -7.28
N GLY A 80 -19.90 -6.88 -6.87
CA GLY A 80 -20.58 -5.69 -7.40
C GLY A 80 -19.80 -4.41 -7.15
N VAL A 81 -19.27 -4.21 -5.93
CA VAL A 81 -18.42 -3.06 -5.59
C VAL A 81 -17.17 -3.03 -6.46
N VAL A 82 -16.47 -4.17 -6.58
CA VAL A 82 -15.26 -4.27 -7.41
C VAL A 82 -15.57 -3.95 -8.88
N ILE A 83 -16.68 -4.46 -9.43
CA ILE A 83 -17.11 -4.16 -10.80
C ILE A 83 -17.37 -2.66 -10.97
N VAL A 84 -18.13 -2.03 -10.06
CA VAL A 84 -18.43 -0.59 -10.12
C VAL A 84 -17.14 0.24 -10.04
N MET A 85 -16.22 -0.11 -9.14
CA MET A 85 -14.91 0.55 -9.04
C MET A 85 -14.07 0.38 -10.33
N ALA A 86 -14.11 -0.82 -10.91
CA ALA A 86 -13.38 -1.15 -12.13
C ALA A 86 -13.90 -0.40 -13.36
N LEU A 87 -15.21 -0.18 -13.46
CA LEU A 87 -15.84 0.57 -14.54
C LEU A 87 -15.51 2.07 -14.53
N ASN A 88 -14.95 2.58 -13.43
CA ASN A 88 -14.53 3.98 -13.28
C ASN A 88 -15.59 4.98 -13.75
N LEU A 89 -16.82 4.81 -13.27
CA LEU A 89 -17.98 5.59 -13.70
C LEU A 89 -17.81 7.05 -13.28
N LYS A 90 -18.10 7.98 -14.19
CA LYS A 90 -17.97 9.43 -13.93
C LYS A 90 -18.83 9.97 -12.78
N PHE A 91 -19.92 9.25 -12.44
CA PHE A 91 -20.88 9.67 -11.42
C PHE A 91 -20.67 8.98 -10.06
N ILE A 92 -19.85 7.93 -9.97
CA ILE A 92 -19.62 7.15 -8.75
C ILE A 92 -18.13 7.11 -8.51
N THR A 93 -17.66 7.81 -7.48
CA THR A 93 -16.25 7.74 -7.08
C THR A 93 -15.98 6.40 -6.38
N LEU A 94 -14.69 6.04 -6.27
CA LEU A 94 -14.26 4.82 -5.59
C LEU A 94 -14.78 4.77 -4.14
N GLU A 95 -14.74 5.92 -3.46
CA GLU A 95 -15.21 6.06 -2.09
C GLU A 95 -16.72 5.86 -1.99
N MET A 96 -17.50 6.45 -2.91
CA MET A 96 -18.96 6.27 -2.96
C MET A 96 -19.33 4.81 -3.17
N ALA A 97 -18.66 4.12 -4.09
CA ALA A 97 -18.88 2.69 -4.33
C ALA A 97 -18.62 1.85 -3.07
N ALA A 98 -17.52 2.14 -2.34
CA ALA A 98 -17.19 1.45 -1.10
C ALA A 98 -18.24 1.71 0.00
N ILE A 99 -18.67 2.96 0.19
CA ILE A 99 -19.67 3.33 1.19
C ILE A 99 -21.01 2.67 0.86
N ILE A 100 -21.44 2.68 -0.40
CA ILE A 100 -22.69 2.02 -0.84
C ILE A 100 -22.60 0.50 -0.57
N GLY A 101 -21.47 -0.14 -0.89
CA GLY A 101 -21.27 -1.55 -0.61
C GLY A 101 -21.36 -1.88 0.88
N ALA A 102 -20.74 -1.06 1.73
CA ALA A 102 -20.80 -1.21 3.18
C ALA A 102 -22.25 -1.06 3.71
N LEU A 103 -23.00 -0.06 3.22
CA LEU A 103 -24.42 0.13 3.57
C LEU A 103 -25.27 -1.06 3.14
N ILE A 104 -25.08 -1.57 1.92
CA ILE A 104 -25.81 -2.76 1.44
C ILE A 104 -25.49 -3.97 2.32
N SER A 105 -24.24 -4.15 2.76
CA SER A 105 -23.83 -5.25 3.64
C SER A 105 -24.53 -5.22 5.01
N VAL A 106 -24.76 -4.03 5.55
CA VAL A 106 -25.53 -3.85 6.79
C VAL A 106 -27.03 -4.04 6.55
N LEU A 107 -27.59 -3.43 5.51
CA LEU A 107 -29.02 -3.52 5.19
C LEU A 107 -29.46 -4.94 4.81
N SER A 108 -28.58 -5.72 4.18
CA SER A 108 -28.84 -7.13 3.87
C SER A 108 -28.70 -8.08 5.06
N GLY A 109 -28.28 -7.54 6.24
CA GLY A 109 -28.09 -8.35 7.44
C GLY A 109 -26.87 -9.27 7.41
N CYS A 110 -25.92 -9.05 6.46
CA CYS A 110 -24.63 -9.75 6.43
C CYS A 110 -23.75 -9.31 7.60
N LEU A 111 -23.84 -8.03 7.98
CA LEU A 111 -23.16 -7.44 9.13
C LEU A 111 -24.15 -6.69 10.00
N THR A 112 -23.96 -6.73 11.30
CA THR A 112 -24.66 -5.83 12.22
C THR A 112 -23.97 -4.45 12.19
N GLU A 113 -24.74 -3.40 12.52
CA GLU A 113 -24.20 -2.05 12.64
C GLU A 113 -22.95 -1.99 13.54
N LYS A 114 -23.02 -2.68 14.71
CA LYS A 114 -21.91 -2.72 15.66
C LYS A 114 -20.65 -3.36 15.05
N GLN A 115 -20.80 -4.44 14.27
CA GLN A 115 -19.68 -5.08 13.58
C GLN A 115 -19.11 -4.18 12.49
N ALA A 116 -19.98 -3.49 11.73
CA ALA A 116 -19.55 -2.54 10.71
C ALA A 116 -18.71 -1.40 11.33
N TYR A 117 -19.18 -0.79 12.43
CA TYR A 117 -18.41 0.25 13.13
C TYR A 117 -17.10 -0.26 13.73
N ALA A 118 -17.09 -1.48 14.26
CA ALA A 118 -15.87 -2.09 14.81
C ALA A 118 -14.81 -2.40 13.73
N SER A 119 -15.24 -2.62 12.48
CA SER A 119 -14.34 -2.87 11.35
C SER A 119 -13.72 -1.61 10.77
N ILE A 120 -14.15 -0.41 11.20
CA ILE A 120 -13.58 0.86 10.72
C ILE A 120 -12.25 1.13 11.43
N ASP A 121 -11.20 1.32 10.66
CA ASP A 121 -9.91 1.80 11.18
C ASP A 121 -9.95 3.32 11.40
N TRP A 122 -10.50 3.71 12.54
CA TRP A 122 -10.63 5.11 12.95
C TRP A 122 -9.28 5.82 13.05
N VAL A 123 -8.23 5.12 13.44
CA VAL A 123 -6.88 5.68 13.55
C VAL A 123 -6.40 6.15 12.18
N SER A 124 -6.54 5.32 11.16
CA SER A 124 -6.19 5.69 9.79
C SER A 124 -7.01 6.87 9.27
N ILE A 125 -8.33 6.92 9.58
CA ILE A 125 -9.20 8.03 9.16
C ILE A 125 -8.76 9.35 9.79
N PHE A 126 -8.56 9.39 11.11
CA PHE A 126 -8.15 10.63 11.80
C PHE A 126 -6.73 11.06 11.42
N LEU A 127 -5.81 10.10 11.24
CA LEU A 127 -4.45 10.39 10.79
C LEU A 127 -4.47 11.02 9.39
N PHE A 128 -5.24 10.45 8.47
CA PHE A 128 -5.40 10.98 7.12
C PHE A 128 -6.01 12.39 7.13
N ALA A 129 -7.11 12.59 7.86
CA ALA A 129 -7.77 13.90 7.97
C ALA A 129 -6.84 14.97 8.54
N GLY A 130 -6.04 14.62 9.55
CA GLY A 130 -5.02 15.52 10.12
C GLY A 130 -3.90 15.85 9.13
N MET A 131 -3.46 14.86 8.34
CA MET A 131 -2.39 15.07 7.36
C MET A 131 -2.79 15.92 6.15
N ILE A 132 -4.07 15.93 5.76
CA ILE A 132 -4.56 16.89 4.74
C ILE A 132 -4.30 18.33 5.19
N SER A 133 -4.56 18.64 6.46
CA SER A 133 -4.28 19.97 7.01
C SER A 133 -2.79 20.31 7.02
N VAL A 134 -1.93 19.35 7.34
CA VAL A 134 -0.47 19.51 7.31
C VAL A 134 0.02 19.70 5.86
N SER A 135 -0.47 18.89 4.91
CA SER A 135 -0.15 19.02 3.48
C SER A 135 -0.52 20.43 2.97
N SER A 136 -1.73 20.90 3.26
CA SER A 136 -2.18 22.24 2.90
C SER A 136 -1.32 23.35 3.53
N ALA A 137 -0.87 23.16 4.78
CA ALA A 137 0.04 24.11 5.44
C ALA A 137 1.43 24.11 4.77
N MET A 138 1.95 22.94 4.41
CA MET A 138 3.23 22.81 3.69
C MET A 138 3.21 23.53 2.33
N ASP A 139 2.10 23.42 1.60
CA ASP A 139 1.94 24.10 0.32
C ASP A 139 1.86 25.62 0.50
N LYS A 140 1.02 26.10 1.43
CA LYS A 140 0.84 27.53 1.70
C LYS A 140 2.10 28.21 2.22
N THR A 141 2.90 27.52 3.04
CA THR A 141 4.14 28.04 3.61
C THR A 141 5.34 27.87 2.69
N GLY A 142 5.22 27.05 1.64
CA GLY A 142 6.34 26.68 0.79
C GLY A 142 7.33 25.68 1.43
N ALA A 143 6.99 25.13 2.61
CA ALA A 143 7.85 24.18 3.32
C ALA A 143 8.09 22.91 2.49
N GLY A 144 7.08 22.43 1.72
CA GLY A 144 7.24 21.30 0.81
C GLY A 144 8.30 21.55 -0.26
N LYS A 145 8.30 22.75 -0.87
CA LYS A 145 9.32 23.15 -1.87
C LYS A 145 10.72 23.24 -1.25
N LEU A 146 10.82 23.75 -0.03
CA LEU A 146 12.09 23.89 0.69
C LEU A 146 12.68 22.51 1.04
N LEU A 147 11.86 21.59 1.51
CA LEU A 147 12.24 20.18 1.74
C LEU A 147 12.67 19.49 0.44
N ALA A 148 11.88 19.64 -0.63
CA ALA A 148 12.21 19.08 -1.93
C ALA A 148 13.55 19.62 -2.45
N LYS A 149 13.76 20.94 -2.37
CA LYS A 149 15.04 21.56 -2.74
C LYS A 149 16.20 21.01 -1.92
N PHE A 150 16.05 20.93 -0.60
CA PHE A 150 17.08 20.36 0.27
C PHE A 150 17.43 18.91 -0.12
N CYS A 151 16.43 18.07 -0.41
CA CYS A 151 16.66 16.71 -0.89
C CYS A 151 17.40 16.69 -2.24
N VAL A 152 17.00 17.55 -3.19
CA VAL A 152 17.64 17.64 -4.51
C VAL A 152 19.09 18.16 -4.40
N ASP A 153 19.33 19.15 -3.55
CA ASP A 153 20.67 19.70 -3.31
C ASP A 153 21.60 18.64 -2.68
N LEU A 154 21.09 17.84 -1.73
CA LEU A 154 21.83 16.69 -1.17
C LEU A 154 22.20 15.64 -2.22
N LEU A 155 21.37 15.49 -3.27
CA LEU A 155 21.57 14.53 -4.35
C LEU A 155 22.42 15.09 -5.50
N GLY A 156 23.05 16.24 -5.34
CA GLY A 156 23.95 16.84 -6.33
C GLY A 156 23.25 17.80 -7.31
N GLY A 157 22.08 18.33 -6.96
CA GLY A 157 21.43 19.45 -7.65
C GLY A 157 20.50 19.07 -8.80
N THR A 158 20.80 18.06 -9.61
CA THR A 158 19.96 17.57 -10.72
C THR A 158 19.99 16.03 -10.81
N PRO A 159 19.46 15.33 -9.80
CA PRO A 159 19.48 13.87 -9.83
C PRO A 159 18.59 13.35 -10.96
N SER A 160 18.97 12.21 -11.55
CA SER A 160 18.11 11.56 -12.54
C SER A 160 16.78 11.16 -11.88
N PRO A 161 15.64 11.30 -12.56
CA PRO A 161 14.34 10.94 -12.00
C PRO A 161 14.24 9.47 -11.56
N LEU A 162 14.91 8.58 -12.28
CA LEU A 162 15.00 7.16 -11.91
C LEU A 162 15.72 6.99 -10.56
N PHE A 163 16.80 7.74 -10.33
CA PHE A 163 17.53 7.70 -9.06
C PHE A 163 16.66 8.20 -7.90
N VAL A 164 15.89 9.29 -8.12
CA VAL A 164 14.94 9.80 -7.13
C VAL A 164 13.86 8.77 -6.81
N ALA A 165 13.27 8.15 -7.83
CA ALA A 165 12.27 7.12 -7.67
C ALA A 165 12.83 5.90 -6.90
N ALA A 166 14.05 5.48 -7.23
CA ALA A 166 14.75 4.40 -6.54
C ALA A 166 15.02 4.71 -5.06
N LEU A 167 15.53 5.91 -4.78
CA LEU A 167 15.79 6.36 -3.41
C LEU A 167 14.50 6.41 -2.59
N LEU A 168 13.42 7.00 -3.14
CA LEU A 168 12.14 7.11 -2.45
C LEU A 168 11.47 5.75 -2.26
N PHE A 169 11.64 4.81 -3.19
CA PHE A 169 11.23 3.43 -2.99
C PHE A 169 11.95 2.82 -1.78
N LEU A 170 13.26 2.92 -1.70
CA LEU A 170 14.05 2.35 -0.61
C LEU A 170 13.72 3.00 0.74
N VAL A 171 13.61 4.33 0.77
CA VAL A 171 13.23 5.07 1.98
C VAL A 171 11.83 4.67 2.44
N SER A 172 10.85 4.62 1.53
CA SER A 172 9.48 4.23 1.87
C SER A 172 9.40 2.77 2.33
N SER A 173 10.13 1.87 1.66
CA SER A 173 10.21 0.47 2.05
C SER A 173 10.92 0.26 3.40
N PHE A 174 11.90 1.07 3.74
CA PHE A 174 12.54 1.03 5.05
C PHE A 174 11.61 1.56 6.16
N LEU A 175 11.01 2.73 5.95
CA LEU A 175 10.12 3.34 6.96
C LEU A 175 8.90 2.47 7.26
N THR A 176 8.31 1.84 6.24
CA THR A 176 7.12 1.00 6.42
C THR A 176 7.38 -0.26 7.23
N GLN A 177 8.64 -0.66 7.46
CA GLN A 177 8.97 -1.76 8.38
C GLN A 177 8.69 -1.41 9.86
N PHE A 178 8.67 -0.12 10.20
CA PHE A 178 8.54 0.37 11.58
C PHE A 178 7.30 1.25 11.77
N MET A 179 6.74 1.79 10.69
CA MET A 179 5.56 2.64 10.69
C MET A 179 4.42 1.96 9.94
N SER A 180 3.19 2.38 10.19
CA SER A 180 2.07 1.90 9.36
C SER A 180 2.23 2.37 7.90
N ASN A 181 1.75 1.53 6.97
CA ASN A 181 1.75 1.87 5.55
C ASN A 181 1.03 3.20 5.27
N THR A 182 -0.05 3.47 6.01
CA THR A 182 -0.82 4.71 5.90
C THR A 182 0.00 5.92 6.33
N ALA A 183 0.68 5.84 7.49
CA ALA A 183 1.52 6.92 7.98
C ALA A 183 2.70 7.22 7.04
N THR A 184 3.33 6.18 6.51
CA THR A 184 4.43 6.33 5.55
C THR A 184 3.95 6.98 4.25
N ALA A 185 2.76 6.59 3.75
CA ALA A 185 2.17 7.18 2.55
C ALA A 185 1.84 8.67 2.73
N THR A 186 1.18 9.02 3.83
CA THR A 186 0.83 10.43 4.13
C THR A 186 2.05 11.33 4.31
N LEU A 187 3.15 10.77 4.80
CA LEU A 187 4.41 11.50 4.93
C LEU A 187 5.12 11.67 3.58
N LEU A 188 5.30 10.59 2.83
CA LEU A 188 6.20 10.58 1.68
C LEU A 188 5.54 10.97 0.35
N CYS A 189 4.24 10.71 0.14
CA CYS A 189 3.61 11.02 -1.15
C CYS A 189 3.61 12.51 -1.48
N PRO A 190 3.26 13.45 -0.58
CA PRO A 190 3.36 14.88 -0.85
C PRO A 190 4.81 15.33 -1.12
N ILE A 191 5.77 14.80 -0.38
CA ILE A 191 7.20 15.08 -0.57
C ILE A 191 7.65 14.59 -1.96
N GLY A 192 7.24 13.38 -2.34
CA GLY A 192 7.54 12.79 -3.65
C GLY A 192 6.99 13.62 -4.81
N VAL A 193 5.76 14.13 -4.67
CA VAL A 193 5.16 15.05 -5.66
C VAL A 193 5.99 16.32 -5.77
N ALA A 194 6.33 16.95 -4.63
CA ALA A 194 7.12 18.18 -4.61
C ALA A 194 8.52 18.01 -5.25
N ILE A 195 9.20 16.88 -4.96
CA ILE A 195 10.50 16.55 -5.57
C ILE A 195 10.33 16.34 -7.09
N ALA A 196 9.33 15.58 -7.51
CA ALA A 196 9.10 15.32 -8.92
C ALA A 196 8.86 16.63 -9.71
N GLN A 197 8.06 17.54 -9.17
CA GLN A 197 7.84 18.86 -9.76
C GLN A 197 9.14 19.71 -9.81
N GLN A 198 9.95 19.65 -8.77
CA GLN A 198 11.21 20.39 -8.70
C GLN A 198 12.21 19.95 -9.77
N ILE A 199 12.29 18.65 -10.07
CA ILE A 199 13.20 18.10 -11.10
C ILE A 199 12.54 18.03 -12.49
N GLY A 200 11.30 18.51 -12.65
CA GLY A 200 10.55 18.47 -13.92
C GLY A 200 10.15 17.06 -14.35
N ALA A 201 10.08 16.10 -13.43
CA ALA A 201 9.69 14.73 -13.72
C ALA A 201 8.19 14.49 -13.48
N SER A 202 7.67 13.40 -14.05
CA SER A 202 6.28 12.96 -13.81
C SER A 202 6.06 12.56 -12.36
N PRO A 203 5.16 13.24 -11.61
CA PRO A 203 4.84 12.86 -10.23
C PRO A 203 4.25 11.46 -10.12
N HIS A 204 3.55 10.97 -11.15
CA HIS A 204 2.96 9.63 -11.15
C HIS A 204 4.02 8.53 -10.96
N ALA A 205 5.13 8.60 -11.69
CA ALA A 205 6.21 7.62 -11.58
C ALA A 205 6.84 7.62 -10.17
N VAL A 206 7.08 8.81 -9.62
CA VAL A 206 7.70 8.96 -8.29
C VAL A 206 6.75 8.50 -7.18
N VAL A 207 5.48 8.92 -7.23
CA VAL A 207 4.47 8.52 -6.23
C VAL A 207 4.18 7.02 -6.32
N MET A 208 4.16 6.44 -7.54
CA MET A 208 4.04 5.00 -7.71
C MET A 208 5.20 4.26 -7.05
N SER A 209 6.45 4.72 -7.23
CA SER A 209 7.62 4.13 -6.58
C SER A 209 7.50 4.13 -5.05
N ILE A 210 7.07 5.25 -4.46
CA ILE A 210 6.81 5.36 -3.02
C ILE A 210 5.74 4.35 -2.60
N THR A 211 4.62 4.30 -3.32
CA THR A 211 3.47 3.46 -2.95
C THR A 211 3.80 1.97 -3.00
N ILE A 212 4.54 1.55 -4.01
CA ILE A 212 5.00 0.16 -4.12
C ILE A 212 6.04 -0.14 -3.04
N GLY A 213 6.97 0.79 -2.77
CA GLY A 213 7.93 0.64 -1.66
C GLY A 213 7.24 0.45 -0.31
N ILE A 214 6.18 1.22 -0.04
CA ILE A 214 5.34 1.06 1.16
C ILE A 214 4.69 -0.32 1.23
N ALA A 215 4.23 -0.85 0.10
CA ALA A 215 3.62 -2.19 0.05
C ALA A 215 4.63 -3.32 0.32
N CYS A 216 5.94 -3.05 0.22
CA CYS A 216 7.00 -4.02 0.46
C CYS A 216 7.39 -4.17 1.94
N ALA A 217 6.41 -4.22 2.85
CA ALA A 217 6.63 -4.41 4.29
C ALA A 217 6.87 -5.89 4.65
N TYR A 218 7.88 -6.53 4.05
CA TYR A 218 8.13 -7.97 4.17
C TYR A 218 9.19 -8.34 5.21
N ALA A 219 10.07 -7.40 5.58
CA ALA A 219 11.24 -7.71 6.40
C ALA A 219 10.99 -7.70 7.90
N THR A 220 9.76 -7.37 8.34
CA THR A 220 9.39 -7.42 9.75
C THR A 220 8.04 -8.08 9.98
N PRO A 221 7.82 -8.76 11.13
CA PRO A 221 6.52 -9.33 11.46
C PRO A 221 5.46 -8.26 11.76
N VAL A 222 5.86 -7.04 12.11
CA VAL A 222 4.95 -5.95 12.52
C VAL A 222 4.61 -5.00 11.38
N GLY A 223 5.24 -5.12 10.22
CA GLY A 223 5.04 -4.21 9.09
C GLY A 223 3.62 -4.24 8.52
N THR A 224 2.97 -5.41 8.52
CA THR A 224 1.58 -5.59 8.06
C THR A 224 0.87 -6.68 8.85
N PRO A 225 -0.47 -6.59 9.03
CA PRO A 225 -1.23 -7.61 9.76
C PRO A 225 -1.04 -9.04 9.25
N PRO A 226 -0.97 -9.33 7.94
CA PRO A 226 -0.71 -10.69 7.47
C PRO A 226 0.59 -11.30 7.98
N ASN A 227 1.64 -10.49 8.15
CA ASN A 227 2.92 -10.98 8.68
C ASN A 227 2.77 -11.41 10.14
N THR A 228 2.05 -10.63 10.94
CA THR A 228 1.79 -10.95 12.35
C THR A 228 0.96 -12.22 12.49
N LEU A 229 -0.06 -12.41 11.62
CA LEU A 229 -0.93 -13.59 11.65
C LEU A 229 -0.17 -14.90 11.44
N VAL A 230 0.85 -14.92 10.59
CA VAL A 230 1.62 -16.14 10.30
C VAL A 230 2.81 -16.35 11.24
N LEU A 231 3.12 -15.37 12.10
CA LEU A 231 4.26 -15.42 13.01
C LEU A 231 4.14 -16.59 14.01
N GLY A 232 3.01 -16.68 14.70
CA GLY A 232 2.74 -17.72 15.70
C GLY A 232 2.59 -19.11 15.09
N PRO A 233 1.59 -19.33 14.19
CA PRO A 233 1.36 -20.62 13.56
C PRO A 233 2.56 -21.15 12.76
N GLY A 234 3.35 -20.27 12.16
CA GLY A 234 4.56 -20.63 11.42
C GLY A 234 5.78 -20.85 12.30
N GLY A 235 5.71 -20.58 13.59
CA GLY A 235 6.86 -20.67 14.50
C GLY A 235 8.03 -19.76 14.12
N TYR A 236 7.74 -18.69 13.35
CA TYR A 236 8.77 -17.78 12.83
C TYR A 236 9.29 -16.85 13.91
N LYS A 237 10.56 -16.46 13.75
CA LYS A 237 11.22 -15.44 14.57
C LYS A 237 11.39 -14.16 13.74
N PHE A 238 11.57 -13.05 14.42
CA PHE A 238 11.82 -11.75 13.76
C PHE A 238 12.90 -11.84 12.66
N MET A 239 14.00 -12.53 12.95
CA MET A 239 15.12 -12.66 12.03
C MET A 239 14.79 -13.47 10.76
N ASP A 240 13.79 -14.33 10.80
CA ASP A 240 13.37 -15.10 9.62
C ASP A 240 12.68 -14.18 8.62
N TYR A 241 11.89 -13.22 9.09
CA TYR A 241 11.34 -12.15 8.24
C TYR A 241 12.45 -11.31 7.60
N VAL A 242 13.46 -10.92 8.38
CA VAL A 242 14.60 -10.16 7.83
C VAL A 242 15.32 -10.94 6.75
N LYS A 243 15.61 -12.23 6.99
CA LYS A 243 16.34 -13.08 6.03
C LYS A 243 15.58 -13.32 4.73
N VAL A 244 14.28 -13.54 4.81
CA VAL A 244 13.43 -13.83 3.64
C VAL A 244 12.92 -12.55 3.00
N GLY A 245 12.46 -11.61 3.81
CA GLY A 245 11.83 -10.38 3.34
C GLY A 245 12.79 -9.38 2.73
N THR A 246 14.01 -9.23 3.27
CA THR A 246 14.97 -8.26 2.70
C THR A 246 15.33 -8.57 1.25
N PRO A 247 15.71 -9.80 0.85
CA PRO A 247 15.93 -10.11 -0.55
C PRO A 247 14.65 -9.95 -1.40
N LEU A 248 13.48 -10.24 -0.85
CA LEU A 248 12.20 -10.04 -1.54
C LEU A 248 11.93 -8.55 -1.82
N ILE A 249 12.30 -7.65 -0.89
CA ILE A 249 12.27 -6.21 -1.13
C ILE A 249 13.16 -5.83 -2.30
N PHE A 250 14.37 -6.39 -2.38
CA PHE A 250 15.27 -6.12 -3.51
C PHE A 250 14.73 -6.67 -4.85
N VAL A 251 14.08 -7.84 -4.86
CA VAL A 251 13.39 -8.36 -6.05
C VAL A 251 12.28 -7.39 -6.48
N SER A 252 11.45 -6.94 -5.53
CA SER A 252 10.38 -5.98 -5.79
C SER A 252 10.93 -4.64 -6.27
N PHE A 253 12.05 -4.18 -5.71
CA PHE A 253 12.75 -2.97 -6.13
C PHE A 253 13.21 -3.05 -7.59
N ILE A 254 13.89 -4.13 -7.98
CA ILE A 254 14.40 -4.32 -9.34
C ILE A 254 13.24 -4.32 -10.34
N VAL A 255 12.18 -5.09 -10.05
CA VAL A 255 10.99 -5.15 -10.92
C VAL A 255 10.34 -3.77 -11.04
N SER A 256 10.22 -3.03 -9.93
CA SER A 256 9.64 -1.69 -9.93
C SER A 256 10.45 -0.70 -10.76
N MET A 257 11.79 -0.73 -10.64
CA MET A 257 12.67 0.17 -11.40
C MET A 257 12.70 -0.13 -12.90
N ILE A 258 12.28 -1.33 -13.30
CA ILE A 258 12.10 -1.68 -14.73
C ILE A 258 10.69 -1.27 -15.20
N VAL A 259 9.65 -1.64 -14.47
CA VAL A 259 8.26 -1.49 -14.92
C VAL A 259 7.76 -0.05 -14.82
N ILE A 260 8.08 0.66 -13.73
CA ILE A 260 7.56 2.03 -13.52
C ILE A 260 7.94 3.00 -14.63
N PRO A 261 9.20 3.08 -15.09
CA PRO A 261 9.57 3.97 -16.19
C PRO A 261 8.92 3.63 -17.54
N ILE A 262 8.56 2.34 -17.73
CA ILE A 262 7.90 1.88 -18.97
C ILE A 262 6.43 2.32 -18.97
N VAL A 263 5.74 2.17 -17.83
CA VAL A 263 4.31 2.49 -17.73
C VAL A 263 4.07 3.98 -17.51
N TRP A 264 4.90 4.60 -16.68
CA TRP A 264 4.87 6.05 -16.40
C TRP A 264 6.23 6.68 -16.73
N PRO A 265 6.44 7.10 -18.00
CA PRO A 265 7.68 7.79 -18.37
C PRO A 265 7.91 9.03 -17.50
N PHE A 266 9.15 9.23 -17.05
CA PHE A 266 9.50 10.37 -16.19
C PHE A 266 9.40 11.71 -16.92
N PHE A 267 9.60 11.71 -18.22
CA PHE A 267 9.43 12.89 -19.07
C PHE A 267 8.41 12.57 -20.15
N LYS A 268 7.52 13.53 -20.41
CA LYS A 268 6.58 13.49 -21.55
C LYS A 268 7.19 14.21 -22.72
#